data_9eb3a9426ada51e4ad40f54535c9ae69
#
_entry.id   9eb3a9426ada51e4ad40f54535c9ae69
#
_cell.length_a   1.000
_cell.length_b   1.000
_cell.length_c   1.000
_cell.angle_alpha   90.00
_cell.angle_beta   90.00
_cell.angle_gamma   90.00
#
_symmetry.space_group_name_H-M   'P 1'
#
loop_
_entity.id
_entity.type
_entity.pdbx_description
1 polymer ?
#
loop_
_entity_poly.entity_id
_entity_poly.type
_entity_poly.pdbx_seq_one_letter_code
_entity_poly.pdbx_strand_id
1 'polypeptide(L)'
;GLHWDLAIDTCCYDPAQAASLSTALLGRCERLIFISTISVYRDFARPEMDESAPLHQVAPGESASGYGPLKVLCEAEYRTRWGERLCILRPGVLCGPFDPTGRLAWWVLRVQQGGSWLLPGEGQDRLQYLDVRDCAEFVLRAAEQRLEGCFNLVKPGIALVDWVERLAARLMPASPLQPEWIPWPALIAAGVEPWQSYPTLLPNTQAEFAGYGSISAEAAIVH
;
A
#
# COMPACT_ATOMS: atom_id res chain seq x y z
N GLY A 1 17.47 29.68 -15.45
CA GLY A 1 16.60 29.13 -14.38
C GLY A 1 17.27 27.93 -13.73
N LEU A 2 16.79 27.52 -12.57
CA LEU A 2 17.27 26.28 -11.93
C LEU A 2 16.89 25.08 -12.78
N HIS A 3 17.78 24.10 -12.84
CA HIS A 3 17.60 22.82 -13.49
C HIS A 3 17.84 21.71 -12.46
N TRP A 4 17.07 20.64 -12.52
CA TRP A 4 17.16 19.51 -11.60
C TRP A 4 17.33 18.21 -12.37
N ASP A 5 18.12 17.28 -11.85
CA ASP A 5 18.29 15.94 -12.40
C ASP A 5 17.07 15.08 -12.12
N LEU A 6 16.40 15.31 -10.98
CA LEU A 6 15.27 14.50 -10.52
C LEU A 6 14.29 15.32 -9.71
N ALA A 7 13.01 15.05 -9.90
CA ALA A 7 11.93 15.40 -8.97
C ALA A 7 11.29 14.13 -8.40
N ILE A 8 10.90 14.19 -7.14
CA ILE A 8 10.15 13.12 -6.46
C ILE A 8 8.83 13.71 -6.00
N ASP A 9 7.73 13.18 -6.51
CA ASP A 9 6.39 13.60 -6.12
C ASP A 9 5.75 12.58 -5.18
N THR A 10 5.55 12.99 -3.94
CA THR A 10 4.96 12.18 -2.87
C THR A 10 3.52 12.56 -2.54
N CYS A 11 2.97 13.62 -3.14
CA CYS A 11 1.73 14.25 -2.67
C CYS A 11 0.69 14.56 -3.77
N CYS A 12 0.87 14.06 -4.99
CA CYS A 12 -0.13 14.24 -6.03
C CYS A 12 -1.30 13.26 -5.84
N TYR A 13 -2.49 13.80 -5.65
CA TYR A 13 -3.75 13.06 -5.47
C TYR A 13 -4.81 13.41 -6.54
N ASP A 14 -4.51 14.33 -7.42
CA ASP A 14 -5.43 14.82 -8.45
C ASP A 14 -4.69 15.00 -9.79
N PRO A 15 -5.24 14.55 -10.93
CA PRO A 15 -4.59 14.68 -12.24
C PRO A 15 -4.30 16.14 -12.62
N ALA A 16 -5.07 17.12 -12.15
CA ALA A 16 -4.76 18.52 -12.40
C ALA A 16 -3.48 18.97 -11.67
N GLN A 17 -3.20 18.41 -10.49
CA GLN A 17 -1.91 18.62 -9.80
C GLN A 17 -0.76 18.02 -10.61
N ALA A 18 -0.92 16.79 -11.14
CA ALA A 18 0.07 16.15 -12.00
C ALA A 18 0.36 16.98 -13.25
N ALA A 19 -0.67 17.51 -13.90
CA ALA A 19 -0.54 18.39 -15.06
C ALA A 19 0.19 19.69 -14.73
N SER A 20 -0.15 20.30 -13.61
CA SER A 20 0.46 21.56 -13.13
C SER A 20 1.94 21.35 -12.82
N LEU A 21 2.28 20.31 -12.04
CA LEU A 21 3.67 19.98 -11.72
C LEU A 21 4.48 19.68 -12.99
N SER A 22 3.93 18.88 -13.89
CA SER A 22 4.60 18.59 -15.16
C SER A 22 4.86 19.86 -15.97
N THR A 23 3.89 20.77 -16.05
CA THR A 23 4.05 22.03 -16.76
C THR A 23 5.17 22.89 -16.16
N ALA A 24 5.31 22.88 -14.84
CA ALA A 24 6.35 23.63 -14.13
C ALA A 24 7.76 23.03 -14.31
N LEU A 25 7.86 21.70 -14.43
CA LEU A 25 9.12 20.96 -14.42
C LEU A 25 9.64 20.57 -15.81
N LEU A 26 8.77 20.39 -16.81
CA LEU A 26 9.20 20.03 -18.16
C LEU A 26 10.15 21.08 -18.75
N GLY A 27 11.30 20.63 -19.26
CA GLY A 27 12.38 21.49 -19.72
C GLY A 27 13.31 22.03 -18.61
N ARG A 28 13.02 21.71 -17.35
CA ARG A 28 13.83 22.09 -16.17
C ARG A 28 14.20 20.91 -15.28
N CYS A 29 13.59 19.77 -15.49
CA CYS A 29 13.88 18.55 -14.74
C CYS A 29 14.04 17.38 -15.71
N GLU A 30 15.05 16.54 -15.47
CA GLU A 30 15.33 15.42 -16.36
C GLU A 30 14.37 14.26 -16.13
N ARG A 31 14.05 13.93 -14.88
CA ARG A 31 13.31 12.72 -14.50
C ARG A 31 12.30 12.99 -13.41
N LEU A 32 11.29 12.13 -13.31
CA LEU A 32 10.28 12.16 -12.26
C LEU A 32 10.13 10.78 -11.62
N ILE A 33 10.16 10.70 -10.31
CA ILE A 33 9.67 9.55 -9.55
C ILE A 33 8.32 9.95 -8.93
N PHE A 34 7.30 9.16 -9.21
CA PHE A 34 5.96 9.37 -8.66
C PHE A 34 5.59 8.29 -7.66
N ILE A 35 5.25 8.69 -6.43
CA ILE A 35 4.74 7.76 -5.41
C ILE A 35 3.24 7.59 -5.62
N SER A 36 2.88 6.47 -6.25
CA SER A 36 1.51 6.03 -6.48
C SER A 36 1.01 5.17 -5.31
N THR A 37 0.34 4.06 -5.57
CA THR A 37 -0.23 3.14 -4.57
C THR A 37 -0.66 1.83 -5.21
N ILE A 38 -0.70 0.73 -4.46
CA ILE A 38 -1.36 -0.51 -4.90
C ILE A 38 -2.88 -0.34 -5.05
N SER A 39 -3.49 0.70 -4.47
CA SER A 39 -4.93 0.97 -4.62
C SER A 39 -5.34 1.36 -6.05
N VAL A 40 -4.40 1.49 -6.97
CA VAL A 40 -4.68 1.68 -8.40
C VAL A 40 -5.26 0.42 -9.05
N TYR A 41 -5.04 -0.76 -8.47
CA TYR A 41 -5.59 -2.01 -8.99
C TYR A 41 -7.11 -2.05 -8.84
N ARG A 42 -7.77 -2.52 -9.90
CA ARG A 42 -9.24 -2.54 -9.99
C ARG A 42 -9.89 -3.38 -8.89
N ASP A 43 -9.27 -4.50 -8.57
CA ASP A 43 -9.73 -5.44 -7.55
C ASP A 43 -8.52 -6.23 -7.00
N PHE A 44 -8.76 -7.02 -5.97
CA PHE A 44 -7.77 -7.91 -5.35
C PHE A 44 -8.21 -9.38 -5.41
N ALA A 45 -8.96 -9.75 -6.45
CA ALA A 45 -9.52 -11.10 -6.56
C ALA A 45 -8.49 -12.19 -6.96
N ARG A 46 -7.33 -11.80 -7.46
CA ARG A 46 -6.29 -12.76 -7.88
C ARG A 46 -5.10 -12.73 -6.91
N PRO A 47 -4.66 -13.90 -6.42
CA PRO A 47 -3.40 -13.96 -5.66
C PRO A 47 -2.19 -13.60 -6.55
N GLU A 48 -1.09 -13.23 -5.89
CA GLU A 48 0.20 -12.92 -6.55
C GLU A 48 0.09 -11.87 -7.68
N MET A 49 -0.72 -10.83 -7.45
CA MET A 49 -0.85 -9.73 -8.40
C MET A 49 0.47 -8.99 -8.55
N ASP A 50 0.85 -8.73 -9.78
CA ASP A 50 2.02 -7.96 -10.16
C ASP A 50 1.63 -6.62 -10.83
N GLU A 51 2.60 -5.90 -11.36
CA GLU A 51 2.42 -4.60 -12.01
C GLU A 51 1.56 -4.64 -13.28
N SER A 52 1.36 -5.83 -13.87
CA SER A 52 0.50 -6.07 -15.04
C SER A 52 -0.99 -6.20 -14.69
N ALA A 53 -1.33 -6.29 -13.40
CA ALA A 53 -2.71 -6.47 -12.95
C ALA A 53 -3.60 -5.30 -13.40
N PRO A 54 -4.90 -5.56 -13.72
CA PRO A 54 -5.82 -4.54 -14.21
C PRO A 54 -5.99 -3.38 -13.23
N LEU A 55 -5.90 -2.16 -13.76
CA LEU A 55 -6.16 -0.94 -13.01
C LEU A 55 -7.65 -0.57 -13.03
N HIS A 56 -8.06 0.31 -12.10
CA HIS A 56 -9.36 0.97 -12.20
C HIS A 56 -9.51 1.62 -13.57
N GLN A 57 -10.72 1.53 -14.13
CA GLN A 57 -11.08 2.22 -15.37
C GLN A 57 -11.87 3.47 -15.02
N VAL A 58 -11.44 4.59 -15.58
CA VAL A 58 -12.16 5.87 -15.48
C VAL A 58 -12.47 6.28 -16.91
N ALA A 59 -13.75 6.39 -17.26
CA ALA A 59 -14.14 6.75 -18.61
C ALA A 59 -13.76 8.21 -18.91
N PRO A 60 -13.40 8.55 -20.16
CA PRO A 60 -13.12 9.91 -20.57
C PRO A 60 -14.31 10.84 -20.24
N GLY A 61 -14.04 11.91 -19.49
CA GLY A 61 -15.06 12.89 -19.09
C GLY A 61 -15.86 12.54 -17.84
N GLU A 62 -15.63 11.37 -17.24
CA GLU A 62 -16.17 11.05 -15.92
C GLU A 62 -15.29 11.61 -14.81
N SER A 63 -15.94 12.12 -13.76
CA SER A 63 -15.24 12.50 -12.54
C SER A 63 -14.90 11.24 -11.76
N ALA A 64 -13.61 10.94 -11.62
CA ALA A 64 -13.18 9.87 -10.74
C ALA A 64 -13.54 10.21 -9.29
N SER A 65 -14.14 9.26 -8.59
CA SER A 65 -14.32 9.34 -7.15
C SER A 65 -13.51 8.24 -6.48
N GLY A 66 -12.90 8.58 -5.33
CA GLY A 66 -12.08 7.65 -4.57
C GLY A 66 -10.59 7.71 -4.90
N TYR A 67 -9.81 7.25 -3.94
CA TYR A 67 -8.35 7.37 -3.93
C TYR A 67 -7.66 6.63 -5.10
N GLY A 68 -8.00 5.36 -5.28
CA GLY A 68 -7.39 4.52 -6.31
C GLY A 68 -7.61 5.04 -7.73
N PRO A 69 -8.87 5.28 -8.16
CA PRO A 69 -9.17 5.85 -9.48
C PRO A 69 -8.48 7.20 -9.75
N LEU A 70 -8.41 8.10 -8.77
CA LEU A 70 -7.68 9.37 -8.92
C LEU A 70 -6.18 9.15 -9.11
N LYS A 71 -5.57 8.22 -8.40
CA LYS A 71 -4.15 7.87 -8.58
C LYS A 71 -3.88 7.25 -9.94
N VAL A 72 -4.82 6.47 -10.51
CA VAL A 72 -4.72 5.97 -11.91
C VAL A 72 -4.66 7.12 -12.89
N LEU A 73 -5.52 8.14 -12.73
CA LEU A 73 -5.49 9.32 -13.59
C LEU A 73 -4.19 10.12 -13.45
N CYS A 74 -3.64 10.23 -12.23
CA CYS A 74 -2.33 10.84 -12.02
C CYS A 74 -1.21 10.06 -12.74
N GLU A 75 -1.21 8.72 -12.65
CA GLU A 75 -0.25 7.89 -13.38
C GLU A 75 -0.36 8.11 -14.90
N ALA A 76 -1.58 8.15 -15.45
CA ALA A 76 -1.82 8.37 -16.88
C ALA A 76 -1.32 9.74 -17.32
N GLU A 77 -1.58 10.80 -16.55
CA GLU A 77 -1.11 12.16 -16.84
C GLU A 77 0.42 12.23 -16.84
N TYR A 78 1.08 11.63 -15.83
CA TYR A 78 2.54 11.59 -15.81
C TYR A 78 3.13 10.75 -16.94
N ARG A 79 2.56 9.57 -17.25
CA ARG A 79 3.03 8.73 -18.39
C ARG A 79 2.99 9.49 -19.69
N THR A 80 1.89 10.22 -19.96
CA THR A 80 1.73 11.01 -21.19
C THR A 80 2.79 12.08 -21.33
N ARG A 81 3.20 12.73 -20.25
CA ARG A 81 4.11 13.89 -20.29
C ARG A 81 5.58 13.52 -20.12
N TRP A 82 5.90 12.52 -19.36
CA TRP A 82 7.27 12.17 -19.00
C TRP A 82 7.83 10.97 -19.78
N GLY A 83 6.97 10.07 -20.30
CA GLY A 83 7.39 8.89 -21.06
C GLY A 83 8.39 8.03 -20.29
N GLU A 84 9.52 7.70 -20.91
CA GLU A 84 10.60 6.89 -20.32
C GLU A 84 11.36 7.60 -19.17
N ARG A 85 11.14 8.88 -18.95
CA ARG A 85 11.75 9.63 -17.84
C ARG A 85 10.98 9.50 -16.53
N LEU A 86 9.99 8.62 -16.48
CA LEU A 86 9.08 8.40 -15.35
C LEU A 86 9.36 7.06 -14.68
N CYS A 87 9.49 7.10 -13.36
CA CYS A 87 9.41 5.92 -12.50
C CYS A 87 8.17 6.04 -11.61
N ILE A 88 7.29 5.06 -11.65
CA ILE A 88 6.09 4.99 -10.81
C ILE A 88 6.31 3.93 -9.75
N LEU A 89 6.15 4.30 -8.49
CA LEU A 89 6.25 3.40 -7.37
C LEU A 89 4.88 3.23 -6.73
N ARG A 90 4.43 1.98 -6.59
CA ARG A 90 3.13 1.61 -6.02
C ARG A 90 3.33 0.96 -4.66
N PRO A 91 3.54 1.74 -3.59
CA PRO A 91 3.67 1.17 -2.26
C PRO A 91 2.37 0.52 -1.81
N GLY A 92 2.52 -0.55 -1.03
CA GLY A 92 1.47 -1.13 -0.21
C GLY A 92 1.18 -0.27 1.02
N VAL A 93 0.72 -0.89 2.09
CA VAL A 93 0.47 -0.16 3.35
C VAL A 93 1.77 0.28 3.99
N LEU A 94 2.03 1.57 3.95
CA LEU A 94 3.18 2.16 4.63
C LEU A 94 2.96 2.22 6.14
N CYS A 95 4.00 1.92 6.90
CA CYS A 95 4.04 2.07 8.36
C CYS A 95 5.41 2.60 8.79
N GLY A 96 5.55 2.98 10.05
CA GLY A 96 6.84 3.39 10.62
C GLY A 96 6.80 4.78 11.26
N PRO A 97 7.97 5.42 11.43
CA PRO A 97 8.05 6.74 12.05
C PRO A 97 7.19 7.77 11.34
N PHE A 98 6.50 8.58 12.12
CA PHE A 98 5.61 9.66 11.66
C PHE A 98 4.36 9.20 10.88
N ASP A 99 3.97 7.91 10.96
CA ASP A 99 2.71 7.45 10.39
C ASP A 99 1.52 8.10 11.14
N PRO A 100 0.79 9.03 10.48
CA PRO A 100 -0.33 9.71 11.14
C PRO A 100 -1.58 8.84 11.26
N THR A 101 -1.59 7.68 10.60
CA THR A 101 -2.78 6.81 10.54
C THR A 101 -2.92 5.92 11.77
N GLY A 102 -1.82 5.66 12.47
CA GLY A 102 -1.80 4.81 13.66
C GLY A 102 -2.16 3.33 13.42
N ARG A 103 -2.25 2.89 12.16
CA ARG A 103 -2.74 1.54 11.81
C ARG A 103 -1.87 0.44 12.41
N LEU A 104 -0.54 0.56 12.28
CA LEU A 104 0.37 -0.39 12.92
C LEU A 104 0.39 -0.22 14.44
N ALA A 105 0.34 1.02 14.93
CA ALA A 105 0.32 1.32 16.36
C ALA A 105 -0.90 0.69 17.06
N TRP A 106 -2.05 0.63 16.39
CA TRP A 106 -3.24 -0.03 16.92
C TRP A 106 -2.96 -1.51 17.25
N TRP A 107 -2.33 -2.26 16.35
CA TRP A 107 -1.96 -3.66 16.56
C TRP A 107 -1.00 -3.81 17.74
N VAL A 108 0.03 -2.96 17.80
CA VAL A 108 1.02 -2.95 18.88
C VAL A 108 0.36 -2.70 20.23
N LEU A 109 -0.45 -1.65 20.35
CA LEU A 109 -1.14 -1.28 21.58
C LEU A 109 -2.12 -2.37 22.00
N ARG A 110 -2.86 -2.96 21.06
CA ARG A 110 -3.80 -4.03 21.37
C ARG A 110 -3.12 -5.29 21.90
N VAL A 111 -1.99 -5.67 21.33
CA VAL A 111 -1.19 -6.79 21.81
C VAL A 111 -0.62 -6.48 23.21
N GLN A 112 -0.11 -5.27 23.45
CA GLN A 112 0.43 -4.88 24.76
C GLN A 112 -0.61 -4.96 25.88
N GLN A 113 -1.87 -4.69 25.61
CA GLN A 113 -2.96 -4.82 26.58
C GLN A 113 -3.13 -6.27 27.08
N GLY A 114 -2.90 -7.25 26.21
CA GLY A 114 -3.13 -8.65 26.53
C GLY A 114 -4.61 -9.01 26.72
N GLY A 115 -4.87 -10.12 27.40
CA GLY A 115 -6.23 -10.59 27.74
C GLY A 115 -6.98 -11.17 26.54
N SER A 116 -8.31 -11.31 26.69
CA SER A 116 -9.19 -11.83 25.64
C SER A 116 -9.24 -10.90 24.43
N TRP A 117 -9.16 -11.48 23.24
CA TRP A 117 -9.18 -10.75 21.99
C TRP A 117 -9.92 -11.51 20.90
N LEU A 118 -11.03 -10.97 20.44
CA LEU A 118 -11.71 -11.49 19.28
C LEU A 118 -10.90 -11.15 18.03
N LEU A 119 -10.51 -12.16 17.27
CA LEU A 119 -9.76 -12.05 16.03
C LEU A 119 -10.56 -12.63 14.86
N PRO A 120 -10.49 -12.01 13.68
CA PRO A 120 -11.29 -12.43 12.55
C PRO A 120 -10.72 -13.65 11.85
N GLY A 121 -11.64 -14.44 11.24
CA GLY A 121 -11.31 -15.60 10.43
C GLY A 121 -10.71 -16.74 11.25
N GLU A 122 -9.76 -17.43 10.65
CA GLU A 122 -9.02 -18.55 11.25
C GLU A 122 -7.52 -18.24 11.36
N GLY A 123 -7.16 -16.95 11.31
CA GLY A 123 -5.78 -16.49 11.40
C GLY A 123 -4.96 -16.58 10.12
N GLN A 124 -5.53 -17.05 9.01
CA GLN A 124 -4.83 -17.24 7.74
C GLN A 124 -4.87 -16.00 6.83
N ASP A 125 -5.74 -15.03 7.11
CA ASP A 125 -5.73 -13.76 6.41
C ASP A 125 -4.38 -13.06 6.60
N ARG A 126 -3.88 -12.43 5.54
CA ARG A 126 -2.51 -11.92 5.51
C ARG A 126 -2.48 -10.40 5.62
N LEU A 127 -1.51 -9.90 6.36
CA LEU A 127 -1.15 -8.49 6.44
C LEU A 127 0.13 -8.24 5.63
N GLN A 128 0.15 -7.13 4.92
CA GLN A 128 1.30 -6.72 4.11
C GLN A 128 1.66 -5.26 4.47
N TYR A 129 2.67 -5.08 5.30
CA TYR A 129 3.19 -3.76 5.67
C TYR A 129 4.56 -3.51 5.06
N LEU A 130 4.80 -2.28 4.65
CA LEU A 130 6.10 -1.80 4.20
C LEU A 130 6.57 -0.68 5.14
N ASP A 131 7.76 -0.80 5.70
CA ASP A 131 8.36 0.29 6.47
C ASP A 131 8.64 1.48 5.54
N VAL A 132 8.27 2.68 5.97
CA VAL A 132 8.48 3.90 5.19
C VAL A 132 9.96 4.16 4.90
N ARG A 133 10.86 3.67 5.74
CA ARG A 133 12.32 3.78 5.54
C ARG A 133 12.78 2.87 4.38
N ASP A 134 12.24 1.66 4.29
CA ASP A 134 12.51 0.75 3.18
C ASP A 134 11.98 1.34 1.86
N CYS A 135 10.79 1.98 1.91
CA CYS A 135 10.25 2.71 0.77
C CYS A 135 11.19 3.86 0.35
N ALA A 136 11.65 4.67 1.30
CA ALA A 136 12.57 5.77 1.03
C ALA A 136 13.92 5.28 0.46
N GLU A 137 14.46 4.19 0.99
CA GLU A 137 15.69 3.59 0.46
C GLU A 137 15.51 3.13 -0.99
N PHE A 138 14.36 2.51 -1.30
CA PHE A 138 14.06 2.14 -2.69
C PHE A 138 13.96 3.37 -3.61
N VAL A 139 13.34 4.45 -3.15
CA VAL A 139 13.27 5.71 -3.92
C VAL A 139 14.66 6.23 -4.25
N LEU A 140 15.58 6.24 -3.27
CA LEU A 140 16.96 6.64 -3.51
C LEU A 140 17.67 5.73 -4.51
N ARG A 141 17.51 4.42 -4.36
CA ARG A 141 18.07 3.44 -5.31
C ARG A 141 17.50 3.61 -6.72
N ALA A 142 16.18 3.84 -6.85
CA ALA A 142 15.54 4.12 -8.13
C ALA A 142 16.09 5.39 -8.78
N ALA A 143 16.40 6.41 -7.97
CA ALA A 143 17.02 7.63 -8.44
C ALA A 143 18.46 7.39 -8.95
N GLU A 144 19.30 6.71 -8.15
CA GLU A 144 20.70 6.43 -8.47
C GLU A 144 20.85 5.53 -9.70
N GLN A 145 20.03 4.49 -9.81
CA GLN A 145 20.01 3.54 -10.94
C GLN A 145 19.22 4.03 -12.13
N ARG A 146 18.61 5.22 -12.05
CA ARG A 146 17.78 5.81 -13.10
C ARG A 146 16.65 4.85 -13.56
N LEU A 147 16.00 4.16 -12.62
CA LEU A 147 14.95 3.20 -12.95
C LEU A 147 13.78 3.89 -13.66
N GLU A 148 13.19 3.18 -14.61
CA GLU A 148 12.04 3.58 -15.41
C GLU A 148 10.94 2.53 -15.31
N GLY A 149 9.70 2.94 -15.58
CA GLY A 149 8.56 2.01 -15.54
C GLY A 149 7.79 2.06 -14.22
N CYS A 150 7.23 0.92 -13.82
CA CYS A 150 6.34 0.83 -12.67
C CYS A 150 6.76 -0.34 -11.78
N PHE A 151 6.74 -0.12 -10.47
CA PHE A 151 7.17 -1.11 -9.49
C PHE A 151 6.22 -1.15 -8.28
N ASN A 152 5.77 -2.34 -7.90
CA ASN A 152 5.13 -2.54 -6.61
C ASN A 152 6.17 -2.49 -5.50
N LEU A 153 5.90 -1.74 -4.45
CA LEU A 153 6.72 -1.71 -3.25
C LEU A 153 5.97 -2.37 -2.10
N VAL A 154 6.18 -3.66 -1.95
CA VAL A 154 5.51 -4.50 -0.96
C VAL A 154 6.49 -5.49 -0.34
N LYS A 155 6.19 -5.94 0.88
CA LYS A 155 6.87 -7.08 1.49
C LYS A 155 5.98 -8.32 1.42
N PRO A 156 6.53 -9.53 1.58
CA PRO A 156 5.72 -10.74 1.69
C PRO A 156 4.66 -10.60 2.78
N GLY A 157 3.44 -10.99 2.47
CA GLY A 157 2.35 -11.01 3.45
C GLY A 157 2.61 -12.00 4.57
N ILE A 158 2.24 -11.65 5.79
CA ILE A 158 2.33 -12.49 6.98
C ILE A 158 0.94 -12.87 7.44
N ALA A 159 0.70 -14.15 7.75
CA ALA A 159 -0.57 -14.61 8.31
C ALA A 159 -0.88 -13.93 9.64
N LEU A 160 -2.14 -13.62 9.89
CA LEU A 160 -2.55 -12.90 11.09
C LEU A 160 -2.15 -13.63 12.37
N VAL A 161 -2.25 -14.96 12.40
CA VAL A 161 -1.81 -15.76 13.53
C VAL A 161 -0.32 -15.54 13.82
N ASP A 162 0.53 -15.66 12.80
CA ASP A 162 1.98 -15.44 12.92
C ASP A 162 2.31 -13.99 13.32
N TRP A 163 1.54 -13.03 12.78
CA TRP A 163 1.69 -11.62 13.12
C TRP A 163 1.45 -11.35 14.60
N VAL A 164 0.33 -11.85 15.13
CA VAL A 164 -0.04 -11.68 16.52
C VAL A 164 0.97 -12.36 17.44
N GLU A 165 1.39 -13.59 17.12
CA GLU A 165 2.40 -14.34 17.90
C GLU A 165 3.75 -13.61 17.94
N ARG A 166 4.23 -13.11 16.79
CA ARG A 166 5.49 -12.35 16.71
C ARG A 166 5.43 -11.05 17.49
N LEU A 167 4.31 -10.34 17.44
CA LEU A 167 4.12 -9.14 18.25
C LEU A 167 4.10 -9.48 19.74
N ALA A 168 3.36 -10.51 20.15
CA ALA A 168 3.29 -10.93 21.55
C ALA A 168 4.67 -11.33 22.11
N ALA A 169 5.45 -12.07 21.31
CA ALA A 169 6.81 -12.47 21.71
C ALA A 169 7.77 -11.28 21.88
N ARG A 170 7.55 -10.19 21.14
CA ARG A 170 8.41 -8.99 21.18
C ARG A 170 7.98 -7.97 22.22
N LEU A 171 6.67 -7.82 22.43
CA LEU A 171 6.09 -6.74 23.21
C LEU A 171 5.83 -7.11 24.68
N MET A 172 5.90 -8.40 25.02
CA MET A 172 5.63 -8.91 26.38
C MET A 172 4.33 -8.30 26.95
N PRO A 173 3.17 -8.77 26.50
CA PRO A 173 1.89 -8.18 26.90
C PRO A 173 1.67 -8.22 28.42
N ALA A 174 0.90 -7.26 28.94
CA ALA A 174 0.62 -7.10 30.37
C ALA A 174 -0.04 -8.34 31.01
N SER A 175 -0.76 -9.12 30.21
CA SER A 175 -1.30 -10.44 30.56
C SER A 175 -1.25 -11.34 29.32
N PRO A 176 -1.26 -12.69 29.49
CA PRO A 176 -1.29 -13.59 28.33
C PRO A 176 -2.42 -13.27 27.38
N LEU A 177 -2.11 -13.22 26.09
CA LEU A 177 -3.13 -13.08 25.06
C LEU A 177 -4.00 -14.35 25.01
N GLN A 178 -5.29 -14.16 24.88
CA GLN A 178 -6.29 -15.21 24.75
C GLN A 178 -7.07 -14.94 23.45
N PRO A 179 -6.53 -15.30 22.27
CA PRO A 179 -7.20 -15.08 21.01
C PRO A 179 -8.41 -16.00 20.85
N GLU A 180 -9.54 -15.43 20.48
CA GLU A 180 -10.76 -16.15 20.11
C GLU A 180 -11.03 -15.85 18.63
N TRP A 181 -10.90 -16.87 17.79
CA TRP A 181 -11.09 -16.74 16.35
C TRP A 181 -12.56 -16.82 15.97
N ILE A 182 -13.07 -15.78 15.34
CA ILE A 182 -14.47 -15.66 14.95
C ILE A 182 -14.58 -15.56 13.43
N PRO A 183 -15.38 -16.41 12.77
CA PRO A 183 -15.56 -16.33 11.32
C PRO A 183 -16.04 -14.95 10.86
N TRP A 184 -15.44 -14.44 9.77
CA TRP A 184 -15.76 -13.12 9.21
C TRP A 184 -17.28 -12.88 9.02
N PRO A 185 -18.09 -13.82 8.51
CA PRO A 185 -19.53 -13.58 8.37
C PRO A 185 -20.21 -13.23 9.70
N ALA A 186 -19.80 -13.85 10.81
CA ALA A 186 -20.38 -13.57 12.13
C ALA A 186 -19.97 -12.18 12.63
N LEU A 187 -18.71 -11.80 12.43
CA LEU A 187 -18.21 -10.47 12.79
C LEU A 187 -18.90 -9.36 11.96
N ILE A 188 -19.02 -9.56 10.66
CA ILE A 188 -19.71 -8.61 9.78
C ILE A 188 -21.17 -8.45 10.18
N ALA A 189 -21.86 -9.55 10.49
CA ALA A 189 -23.23 -9.51 10.98
C ALA A 189 -23.37 -8.77 12.33
N ALA A 190 -22.30 -8.73 13.14
CA ALA A 190 -22.22 -7.97 14.37
C ALA A 190 -21.73 -6.51 14.18
N GLY A 191 -21.60 -6.04 12.94
CA GLY A 191 -21.22 -4.66 12.61
C GLY A 191 -19.71 -4.41 12.54
N VAL A 192 -18.90 -5.45 12.49
CA VAL A 192 -17.45 -5.31 12.25
C VAL A 192 -17.21 -5.02 10.77
N GLU A 193 -16.49 -3.96 10.49
CA GLU A 193 -16.10 -3.56 9.14
C GLU A 193 -14.66 -3.99 8.86
N PRO A 194 -14.43 -4.85 7.84
CA PRO A 194 -13.08 -5.14 7.37
C PRO A 194 -12.31 -3.85 7.07
N TRP A 195 -11.00 -3.87 7.25
CA TRP A 195 -10.13 -2.69 7.11
C TRP A 195 -10.29 -1.60 8.19
N GLN A 196 -11.50 -1.33 8.67
CA GLN A 196 -11.76 -0.27 9.65
C GLN A 196 -11.60 -0.77 11.08
N SER A 197 -12.34 -1.83 11.43
CA SER A 197 -12.34 -2.40 12.79
C SER A 197 -11.05 -3.15 13.11
N TYR A 198 -10.42 -3.75 12.10
CA TYR A 198 -9.09 -4.34 12.15
C TYR A 198 -8.22 -3.64 11.10
N PRO A 199 -7.41 -2.65 11.49
CA PRO A 199 -6.71 -1.80 10.53
C PRO A 199 -5.90 -2.59 9.51
N THR A 200 -6.16 -2.32 8.24
CA THR A 200 -5.48 -2.93 7.08
C THR A 200 -5.71 -4.42 6.85
N LEU A 201 -6.59 -5.06 7.62
CA LEU A 201 -6.93 -6.46 7.45
C LEU A 201 -8.21 -6.59 6.61
N LEU A 202 -8.12 -7.40 5.56
CA LEU A 202 -9.24 -7.85 4.73
C LEU A 202 -9.37 -9.37 4.83
N PRO A 203 -10.57 -9.93 4.60
CA PRO A 203 -10.78 -11.39 4.57
C PRO A 203 -10.17 -12.02 3.31
N ASN A 204 -8.85 -11.98 3.18
CA ASN A 204 -8.15 -12.38 1.96
C ASN A 204 -7.96 -13.89 1.79
N THR A 205 -8.52 -14.69 2.68
CA THR A 205 -8.83 -16.09 2.44
C THR A 205 -10.10 -16.27 1.59
N GLN A 206 -10.89 -15.22 1.40
CA GLN A 206 -12.05 -15.19 0.49
C GLN A 206 -11.64 -14.75 -0.91
N ALA A 207 -12.27 -15.34 -1.94
CA ALA A 207 -11.86 -15.16 -3.33
C ALA A 207 -11.80 -13.70 -3.81
N GLU A 208 -12.72 -12.85 -3.32
CA GLU A 208 -12.79 -11.44 -3.73
C GLU A 208 -11.59 -10.59 -3.25
N PHE A 209 -10.87 -11.04 -2.20
CA PHE A 209 -9.71 -10.37 -1.63
C PHE A 209 -8.43 -11.21 -1.68
N ALA A 210 -8.44 -12.34 -2.40
CA ALA A 210 -7.34 -13.30 -2.39
C ALA A 210 -5.97 -12.74 -2.80
N GLY A 211 -5.96 -11.68 -3.60
CA GLY A 211 -4.75 -10.96 -4.00
C GLY A 211 -4.25 -9.97 -2.96
N TYR A 212 -5.11 -9.53 -2.04
CA TYR A 212 -4.67 -8.63 -0.98
C TYR A 212 -3.81 -9.39 0.04
N GLY A 213 -2.64 -8.85 0.38
CA GLY A 213 -1.69 -9.56 1.24
C GLY A 213 -0.78 -10.56 0.52
N SER A 214 -0.97 -10.74 -0.80
CA SER A 214 -0.12 -11.57 -1.66
C SER A 214 0.34 -10.86 -2.94
N ILE A 215 0.28 -9.52 -2.96
CA ILE A 215 0.83 -8.73 -4.08
C ILE A 215 2.33 -9.02 -4.16
N SER A 216 2.81 -9.30 -5.38
CA SER A 216 4.22 -9.51 -5.65
C SER A 216 4.89 -8.22 -6.14
N ALA A 217 6.18 -8.12 -5.92
CA ALA A 217 7.04 -7.11 -6.49
C ALA A 217 7.98 -7.79 -7.48
N GLU A 218 7.98 -7.34 -8.72
CA GLU A 218 8.93 -7.82 -9.75
C GLU A 218 10.37 -7.49 -9.36
N ALA A 219 10.54 -6.39 -8.67
CA ALA A 219 11.77 -6.02 -8.02
C ALA A 219 11.75 -6.47 -6.56
N ALA A 220 12.13 -7.69 -6.26
CA ALA A 220 12.43 -8.16 -4.91
C ALA A 220 13.59 -7.31 -4.33
N ILE A 221 13.26 -6.19 -3.71
CA ILE A 221 14.28 -5.22 -3.38
C ILE A 221 14.06 -4.65 -2.00
N VAL A 222 13.84 -5.46 -1.05
CA VAL A 222 14.14 -4.98 0.30
C VAL A 222 14.56 -6.16 1.14
N HIS A 223 15.84 -6.28 1.31
CA HIS A 223 16.46 -7.20 2.27
C HIS A 223 16.25 -6.70 3.68
#